data_637fe4aa3825ee464d984eb78eaeb55b
#
_entry.id   637fe4aa3825ee464d984eb78eaeb55b
#
_cell.length_a   1.000
_cell.length_b   1.000
_cell.length_c   1.000
_cell.angle_alpha   90.00
_cell.angle_beta   90.00
_cell.angle_gamma   90.00
#
_symmetry.space_group_name_H-M   'P 1'
#
loop_
_entity.id
_entity.type
_entity.pdbx_description
1 polymer ?
#
loop_
_entity_poly.entity_id
_entity_poly.type
_entity_poly.pdbx_seq_one_letter_code
_entity_poly.pdbx_strand_id
1 'polypeptide(L)'
;MTISFVPIDVRSSDEADFVEFLMGNVFPLHVHSHPSVDQISTAIDRGRYDGDDHAALWIDDDIRGRLGVVILEDLADGGTMFDLRLAEIHRGQGLGTPVLRAITTRVFSALPNVNRFEGQTREDNLAMRRTFQRAGFVTEAHYREAWPADGGAVFGSVAYAILRRDWQSGTTTLLDWDDFPGVG
;
A
#
# COMPACT_ATOMS: atom_id res chain seq x y z
N MET A 1 -16.26 -12.65 -6.86
CA MET A 1 -15.48 -11.49 -6.38
C MET A 1 -14.32 -11.30 -7.33
N THR A 2 -14.43 -10.31 -8.17
CA THR A 2 -13.37 -9.92 -9.13
C THR A 2 -12.93 -8.51 -8.77
N ILE A 3 -11.64 -8.36 -8.44
CA ILE A 3 -11.07 -7.06 -8.09
C ILE A 3 -10.43 -6.46 -9.34
N SER A 4 -10.79 -5.22 -9.65
CA SER A 4 -10.23 -4.42 -10.73
C SER A 4 -9.61 -3.13 -10.22
N PHE A 5 -8.72 -2.56 -11.01
CA PHE A 5 -8.00 -1.33 -10.68
C PHE A 5 -8.17 -0.32 -11.83
N VAL A 6 -8.78 0.82 -11.52
CA VAL A 6 -9.10 1.87 -12.48
C VAL A 6 -8.22 3.08 -12.18
N PRO A 7 -7.42 3.59 -13.15
CA PRO A 7 -6.63 4.80 -12.96
C PRO A 7 -7.50 5.98 -12.53
N ILE A 8 -6.97 6.82 -11.64
CA ILE A 8 -7.63 8.02 -11.13
C ILE A 8 -7.00 9.24 -11.80
N ASP A 9 -7.81 10.05 -12.48
CA ASP A 9 -7.39 11.37 -12.95
C ASP A 9 -7.59 12.40 -11.84
N VAL A 10 -6.60 12.48 -10.95
CA VAL A 10 -6.65 13.35 -9.76
C VAL A 10 -6.60 14.86 -10.08
N ARG A 11 -6.35 15.24 -11.34
CA ARG A 11 -6.27 16.66 -11.75
C ARG A 11 -7.46 17.10 -12.60
N SER A 12 -8.43 16.22 -12.84
CA SER A 12 -9.56 16.50 -13.72
C SER A 12 -10.81 15.75 -13.26
N SER A 13 -11.18 14.66 -13.94
CA SER A 13 -12.51 14.03 -13.79
C SER A 13 -12.75 13.40 -12.43
N ASP A 14 -11.71 12.92 -11.76
CA ASP A 14 -11.86 12.15 -10.53
C ASP A 14 -11.41 12.91 -9.27
N GLU A 15 -10.96 14.17 -9.40
CA GLU A 15 -10.43 14.96 -8.28
C GLU A 15 -11.45 15.07 -7.14
N ALA A 16 -12.69 15.42 -7.45
CA ALA A 16 -13.75 15.61 -6.45
C ALA A 16 -14.03 14.29 -5.69
N ASP A 17 -14.19 13.19 -6.41
CA ASP A 17 -14.47 11.88 -5.83
C ASP A 17 -13.29 11.37 -5.00
N PHE A 18 -12.06 11.64 -5.45
CA PHE A 18 -10.83 11.26 -4.73
C PHE A 18 -10.69 12.03 -3.42
N VAL A 19 -10.91 13.35 -3.44
CA VAL A 19 -10.91 14.20 -2.25
C VAL A 19 -12.01 13.75 -1.28
N GLU A 20 -13.23 13.54 -1.78
CA GLU A 20 -14.36 13.07 -0.98
C GLU A 20 -14.05 11.71 -0.32
N PHE A 21 -13.46 10.77 -1.06
CA PHE A 21 -13.06 9.47 -0.52
C PHE A 21 -12.05 9.60 0.62
N LEU A 22 -11.00 10.41 0.43
CA LEU A 22 -9.95 10.59 1.45
C LEU A 22 -10.46 11.32 2.69
N MET A 23 -11.36 12.28 2.54
CA MET A 23 -11.96 13.01 3.66
C MET A 23 -13.09 12.24 4.36
N GLY A 24 -13.85 11.48 3.59
CA GLY A 24 -15.02 10.72 4.09
C GLY A 24 -14.66 9.46 4.88
N ASN A 25 -13.36 9.11 4.96
CA ASN A 25 -12.88 7.94 5.68
C ASN A 25 -11.80 8.31 6.68
N VAL A 26 -11.78 7.66 7.84
CA VAL A 26 -10.69 7.78 8.81
C VAL A 26 -9.68 6.65 8.58
N PHE A 27 -8.39 6.97 8.51
CA PHE A 27 -7.29 6.01 8.29
C PHE A 27 -6.36 5.97 9.52
N PRO A 28 -6.76 5.40 10.65
CA PRO A 28 -6.13 5.61 11.97
C PRO A 28 -4.69 5.09 12.07
N LEU A 29 -4.26 4.28 11.10
CA LEU A 29 -2.93 3.68 11.05
C LEU A 29 -2.02 4.26 9.96
N HIS A 30 -2.48 5.34 9.29
CA HIS A 30 -1.68 6.14 8.36
C HIS A 30 -1.08 7.36 9.07
N VAL A 31 -0.07 7.97 8.47
CA VAL A 31 0.61 9.17 9.01
C VAL A 31 -0.40 10.31 9.23
N HIS A 32 -1.33 10.49 8.29
CA HIS A 32 -2.47 11.39 8.41
C HIS A 32 -3.74 10.56 8.47
N SER A 33 -4.30 10.42 9.67
CA SER A 33 -5.50 9.60 9.88
C SER A 33 -6.74 10.24 9.26
N HIS A 34 -6.76 11.55 9.12
CA HIS A 34 -7.88 12.34 8.59
C HIS A 34 -7.33 13.54 7.80
N PRO A 35 -6.91 13.33 6.55
CA PRO A 35 -6.28 14.39 5.77
C PRO A 35 -7.27 15.51 5.47
N SER A 36 -6.82 16.77 5.58
CA SER A 36 -7.61 17.93 5.18
C SER A 36 -7.58 18.14 3.68
N VAL A 37 -8.53 18.94 3.15
CA VAL A 37 -8.54 19.35 1.72
C VAL A 37 -7.19 19.94 1.32
N ASP A 38 -6.65 20.87 2.14
CA ASP A 38 -5.37 21.53 1.84
C ASP A 38 -4.19 20.54 1.78
N GLN A 39 -4.19 19.52 2.64
CA GLN A 39 -3.16 18.47 2.61
C GLN A 39 -3.28 17.62 1.33
N ILE A 40 -4.51 17.27 0.95
CA ILE A 40 -4.76 16.48 -0.28
C ILE A 40 -4.38 17.31 -1.51
N SER A 41 -4.85 18.56 -1.62
CA SER A 41 -4.52 19.45 -2.75
C SER A 41 -3.02 19.68 -2.86
N THR A 42 -2.33 19.92 -1.74
CA THR A 42 -0.86 20.05 -1.71
C THR A 42 -0.18 18.78 -2.21
N ALA A 43 -0.70 17.60 -1.88
CA ALA A 43 -0.15 16.33 -2.34
C ALA A 43 -0.40 16.10 -3.84
N ILE A 44 -1.57 16.50 -4.37
CA ILE A 44 -1.87 16.52 -5.81
C ILE A 44 -0.90 17.44 -6.54
N ASP A 45 -0.72 18.66 -6.06
CA ASP A 45 0.18 19.65 -6.69
C ASP A 45 1.63 19.14 -6.75
N ARG A 46 2.05 18.39 -5.75
CA ARG A 46 3.38 17.76 -5.67
C ARG A 46 3.52 16.48 -6.50
N GLY A 47 2.47 16.04 -7.21
CA GLY A 47 2.50 14.84 -8.04
C GLY A 47 2.58 13.54 -7.25
N ARG A 48 2.05 13.50 -5.99
CA ARG A 48 2.09 12.27 -5.17
C ARG A 48 1.12 11.18 -5.62
N TYR A 49 0.23 11.50 -6.54
CA TYR A 49 -0.82 10.60 -6.98
C TYR A 49 -0.82 10.35 -8.49
N ASP A 50 0.04 11.06 -9.23
CA ASP A 50 0.13 11.03 -10.68
C ASP A 50 1.56 11.31 -11.17
N GLY A 51 1.81 11.13 -12.47
CA GLY A 51 3.10 11.40 -13.11
C GLY A 51 3.86 10.13 -13.50
N ASP A 52 5.15 10.29 -13.76
CA ASP A 52 5.98 9.18 -14.25
C ASP A 52 6.33 8.18 -13.14
N ASP A 53 6.33 8.63 -11.89
CA ASP A 53 6.81 7.87 -10.75
C ASP A 53 5.70 7.46 -9.76
N HIS A 54 4.49 8.03 -9.93
CA HIS A 54 3.34 7.77 -9.06
C HIS A 54 2.08 7.49 -9.88
N ALA A 55 1.21 6.63 -9.35
CA ALA A 55 -0.12 6.39 -9.89
C ALA A 55 -1.13 6.09 -8.79
N ALA A 56 -2.28 6.76 -8.83
CA ALA A 56 -3.41 6.41 -7.97
C ALA A 56 -4.42 5.56 -8.76
N LEU A 57 -4.94 4.52 -8.13
CA LEU A 57 -5.91 3.60 -8.73
C LEU A 57 -7.08 3.39 -7.77
N TRP A 58 -8.30 3.49 -8.27
CA TRP A 58 -9.48 2.96 -7.60
C TRP A 58 -9.39 1.43 -7.50
N ILE A 59 -9.86 0.89 -6.39
CA ILE A 59 -10.02 -0.53 -6.17
C ILE A 59 -11.52 -0.81 -6.22
N ASP A 60 -11.95 -1.51 -7.25
CA ASP A 60 -13.36 -1.86 -7.45
C ASP A 60 -13.56 -3.38 -7.37
N ASP A 61 -14.69 -3.80 -6.77
CA ASP A 61 -15.15 -5.19 -6.67
C ASP A 61 -16.47 -5.33 -7.45
N ASP A 62 -16.62 -6.40 -8.21
CA ASP A 62 -17.79 -6.64 -9.06
C ASP A 62 -19.11 -6.78 -8.30
N ILE A 63 -19.05 -7.00 -6.98
CA ILE A 63 -20.24 -7.20 -6.13
C ILE A 63 -20.46 -5.99 -5.21
N ARG A 64 -19.37 -5.42 -4.66
CA ARG A 64 -19.42 -4.39 -3.60
C ARG A 64 -19.21 -2.97 -4.12
N GLY A 65 -18.82 -2.83 -5.40
CA GLY A 65 -18.43 -1.53 -5.96
C GLY A 65 -17.07 -1.08 -5.46
N ARG A 66 -16.91 0.21 -5.23
CA ARG A 66 -15.64 0.82 -4.84
C ARG A 66 -15.21 0.43 -3.43
N LEU A 67 -14.10 -0.29 -3.33
CA LEU A 67 -13.54 -0.72 -2.06
C LEU A 67 -12.59 0.30 -1.44
N GLY A 68 -11.88 1.07 -2.26
CA GLY A 68 -10.82 1.96 -1.79
C GLY A 68 -9.90 2.48 -2.88
N VAL A 69 -8.71 2.88 -2.46
CA VAL A 69 -7.64 3.35 -3.36
C VAL A 69 -6.33 2.64 -3.07
N VAL A 70 -5.48 2.52 -4.07
CA VAL A 70 -4.07 2.21 -3.93
C VAL A 70 -3.25 3.25 -4.67
N ILE A 71 -2.25 3.80 -4.01
CA ILE A 71 -1.26 4.68 -4.60
C ILE A 71 0.00 3.83 -4.81
N LEU A 72 0.52 3.83 -6.03
CA LEU A 72 1.80 3.23 -6.38
C LEU A 72 2.85 4.33 -6.42
N GLU A 73 4.01 4.06 -5.87
CA GLU A 73 5.15 4.97 -5.77
C GLU A 73 6.41 4.26 -6.30
N ASP A 74 7.41 5.03 -6.73
CA ASP A 74 8.69 4.55 -7.26
C ASP A 74 8.49 3.65 -8.51
N LEU A 75 7.60 4.05 -9.43
CA LEU A 75 7.28 3.29 -10.64
C LEU A 75 8.43 3.20 -11.64
N ALA A 76 9.33 4.18 -11.63
CA ALA A 76 10.52 4.22 -12.49
C ALA A 76 11.64 3.30 -11.99
N ASP A 77 11.61 2.92 -10.72
CA ASP A 77 12.61 2.08 -10.08
C ASP A 77 12.30 0.57 -10.22
N GLY A 78 13.28 -0.27 -9.97
CA GLY A 78 13.08 -1.72 -9.93
C GLY A 78 12.31 -2.23 -8.71
N GLY A 79 12.01 -1.35 -7.74
CA GLY A 79 11.31 -1.62 -6.49
C GLY A 79 10.14 -0.65 -6.30
N THR A 80 8.95 -1.06 -6.68
CA THR A 80 7.72 -0.24 -6.52
C THR A 80 7.15 -0.37 -5.10
N MET A 81 6.74 0.76 -4.53
CA MET A 81 6.06 0.83 -3.24
C MET A 81 4.56 1.10 -3.41
N PHE A 82 3.78 0.91 -2.33
CA PHE A 82 2.36 1.25 -2.33
C PHE A 82 1.84 1.74 -0.99
N ASP A 83 0.81 2.61 -1.06
CA ASP A 83 -0.10 2.97 0.03
C ASP A 83 -1.51 2.43 -0.30
N LEU A 84 -2.06 1.57 0.55
CA LEU A 84 -3.34 0.91 0.35
C LEU A 84 -4.36 1.40 1.38
N ARG A 85 -5.48 1.95 0.91
CA ARG A 85 -6.56 2.48 1.75
C ARG A 85 -7.90 1.88 1.36
N LEU A 86 -8.48 1.07 2.23
CA LEU A 86 -9.86 0.60 2.08
C LEU A 86 -10.83 1.54 2.82
N ALA A 87 -11.98 1.78 2.23
CA ALA A 87 -13.07 2.49 2.89
C ALA A 87 -13.46 1.79 4.20
N GLU A 88 -13.88 2.58 5.21
CA GLU A 88 -14.21 2.06 6.54
C GLU A 88 -15.22 0.91 6.49
N ILE A 89 -16.25 1.07 5.67
CA ILE A 89 -17.31 0.08 5.49
C ILE A 89 -16.81 -1.28 5.01
N HIS A 90 -15.63 -1.34 4.37
CA HIS A 90 -15.05 -2.56 3.80
C HIS A 90 -13.93 -3.17 4.64
N ARG A 91 -13.54 -2.52 5.73
CA ARG A 91 -12.50 -3.04 6.64
C ARG A 91 -13.03 -4.17 7.52
N GLY A 92 -12.12 -5.02 8.01
CA GLY A 92 -12.49 -6.15 8.88
C GLY A 92 -13.22 -7.31 8.19
N GLN A 93 -13.47 -7.22 6.88
CA GLN A 93 -14.20 -8.23 6.11
C GLN A 93 -13.28 -9.22 5.35
N GLY A 94 -11.99 -9.24 5.65
CA GLY A 94 -11.04 -10.14 5.00
C GLY A 94 -10.61 -9.73 3.59
N LEU A 95 -10.99 -8.53 3.12
CA LEU A 95 -10.72 -8.05 1.76
C LEU A 95 -9.25 -7.67 1.52
N GLY A 96 -8.47 -7.36 2.55
CA GLY A 96 -7.10 -6.91 2.40
C GLY A 96 -6.21 -7.90 1.63
N THR A 97 -6.27 -9.19 1.97
CA THR A 97 -5.43 -10.21 1.31
C THR A 97 -5.77 -10.40 -0.17
N PRO A 98 -7.04 -10.58 -0.60
CA PRO A 98 -7.35 -10.67 -2.03
C PRO A 98 -7.02 -9.38 -2.78
N VAL A 99 -7.24 -8.20 -2.20
CA VAL A 99 -6.84 -6.91 -2.82
C VAL A 99 -5.33 -6.85 -3.01
N LEU A 100 -4.55 -7.18 -1.98
CA LEU A 100 -3.08 -7.13 -2.06
C LEU A 100 -2.53 -8.12 -3.10
N ARG A 101 -3.08 -9.32 -3.19
CA ARG A 101 -2.71 -10.28 -4.24
C ARG A 101 -3.05 -9.78 -5.63
N ALA A 102 -4.22 -9.17 -5.81
CA ALA A 102 -4.66 -8.64 -7.09
C ALA A 102 -3.77 -7.49 -7.56
N ILE A 103 -3.42 -6.52 -6.68
CA ILE A 103 -2.52 -5.43 -7.06
C ILE A 103 -1.10 -5.93 -7.33
N THR A 104 -0.59 -6.90 -6.56
CA THR A 104 0.71 -7.54 -6.83
C THR A 104 0.74 -8.15 -8.23
N THR A 105 -0.32 -8.87 -8.59
CA THR A 105 -0.45 -9.46 -9.94
C THR A 105 -0.47 -8.37 -11.02
N ARG A 106 -1.23 -7.28 -10.81
CA ARG A 106 -1.28 -6.17 -11.75
C ARG A 106 0.10 -5.51 -11.93
N VAL A 107 0.80 -5.19 -10.82
CA VAL A 107 2.12 -4.55 -10.86
C VAL A 107 3.10 -5.42 -11.63
N PHE A 108 3.25 -6.67 -11.25
CA PHE A 108 4.22 -7.55 -11.92
C PHE A 108 3.84 -7.91 -13.36
N SER A 109 2.55 -7.88 -13.72
CA SER A 109 2.12 -8.12 -15.12
C SER A 109 2.30 -6.88 -16.00
N ALA A 110 2.04 -5.67 -15.46
CA ALA A 110 2.08 -4.43 -16.23
C ALA A 110 3.49 -3.80 -16.29
N LEU A 111 4.32 -4.02 -15.27
CA LEU A 111 5.64 -3.39 -15.10
C LEU A 111 6.75 -4.45 -15.11
N PRO A 112 7.22 -4.88 -16.30
CA PRO A 112 8.17 -6.01 -16.42
C PRO A 112 9.53 -5.76 -15.75
N ASN A 113 9.93 -4.50 -15.58
CA ASN A 113 11.19 -4.12 -14.96
C ASN A 113 11.13 -4.10 -13.42
N VAL A 114 9.95 -4.12 -12.82
CA VAL A 114 9.79 -4.16 -11.36
C VAL A 114 10.09 -5.58 -10.87
N ASN A 115 11.10 -5.73 -10.04
CA ASN A 115 11.52 -7.01 -9.47
C ASN A 115 11.05 -7.22 -8.03
N ARG A 116 10.63 -6.14 -7.36
CA ARG A 116 10.28 -6.09 -5.96
C ARG A 116 9.05 -5.19 -5.79
N PHE A 117 8.08 -5.65 -5.00
CA PHE A 117 6.90 -4.87 -4.62
C PHE A 117 6.84 -4.77 -3.11
N GLU A 118 6.87 -3.54 -2.58
CA GLU A 118 7.02 -3.26 -1.16
C GLU A 118 5.84 -2.48 -0.60
N GLY A 119 5.54 -2.73 0.68
CA GLY A 119 4.68 -1.87 1.47
C GLY A 119 5.16 -1.78 2.90
N GLN A 120 4.92 -0.63 3.52
CA GLN A 120 5.23 -0.40 4.90
C GLN A 120 3.97 -0.21 5.72
N THR A 121 4.04 -0.53 7.01
CA THR A 121 2.93 -0.30 7.91
C THR A 121 3.43 -0.03 9.32
N ARG A 122 2.61 0.67 10.09
CA ARG A 122 2.86 0.93 11.51
C ARG A 122 2.96 -0.41 12.28
N GLU A 123 3.91 -0.50 13.20
CA GLU A 123 4.26 -1.75 13.89
C GLU A 123 3.08 -2.40 14.65
N ASP A 124 2.11 -1.62 15.13
CA ASP A 124 0.91 -2.09 15.82
C ASP A 124 -0.27 -2.41 14.88
N ASN A 125 -0.12 -2.19 13.55
CA ASN A 125 -1.12 -2.57 12.56
C ASN A 125 -1.12 -4.08 12.30
N LEU A 126 -1.55 -4.86 13.28
CA LEU A 126 -1.55 -6.31 13.19
C LEU A 126 -2.40 -6.86 12.04
N ALA A 127 -3.46 -6.12 11.64
CA ALA A 127 -4.31 -6.51 10.53
C ALA A 127 -3.55 -6.48 9.20
N MET A 128 -2.85 -5.38 8.91
CA MET A 128 -2.06 -5.24 7.69
C MET A 128 -0.85 -6.17 7.69
N ARG A 129 -0.16 -6.32 8.80
CA ARG A 129 0.96 -7.26 8.96
C ARG A 129 0.56 -8.71 8.62
N ARG A 130 -0.61 -9.16 9.09
CA ARG A 130 -1.18 -10.47 8.72
C ARG A 130 -1.60 -10.53 7.25
N THR A 131 -2.07 -9.42 6.69
CA THR A 131 -2.43 -9.32 5.27
C THR A 131 -1.20 -9.53 4.40
N PHE A 132 -0.09 -8.86 4.70
CA PHE A 132 1.20 -9.04 4.03
C PHE A 132 1.63 -10.51 4.03
N GLN A 133 1.71 -11.12 5.21
CA GLN A 133 2.13 -12.52 5.34
C GLN A 133 1.24 -13.49 4.55
N ARG A 134 -0.11 -13.31 4.61
CA ARG A 134 -1.06 -14.14 3.86
C ARG A 134 -0.98 -13.92 2.35
N ALA A 135 -0.53 -12.76 1.91
CA ALA A 135 -0.32 -12.46 0.50
C ALA A 135 1.04 -12.93 -0.03
N GLY A 136 1.92 -13.48 0.82
CA GLY A 136 3.24 -13.99 0.44
C GLY A 136 4.37 -12.99 0.57
N PHE A 137 4.13 -11.84 1.22
CA PHE A 137 5.17 -10.85 1.51
C PHE A 137 5.98 -11.28 2.73
N VAL A 138 7.29 -11.03 2.67
CA VAL A 138 8.26 -11.28 3.73
C VAL A 138 8.56 -9.99 4.48
N THR A 139 8.71 -10.07 5.81
CA THR A 139 9.20 -8.95 6.63
C THR A 139 10.68 -8.74 6.34
N GLU A 140 11.08 -7.53 5.97
CA GLU A 140 12.47 -7.23 5.62
C GLU A 140 13.12 -6.16 6.48
N ALA A 141 12.34 -5.32 7.16
CA ALA A 141 12.89 -4.34 8.09
C ALA A 141 11.90 -3.97 9.19
N HIS A 142 12.44 -3.52 10.33
CA HIS A 142 11.72 -2.83 11.39
C HIS A 142 12.49 -1.57 11.76
N TYR A 143 11.94 -0.43 11.37
CA TYR A 143 12.53 0.88 11.63
C TYR A 143 11.95 1.44 12.92
N ARG A 144 12.80 1.67 13.92
CA ARG A 144 12.38 2.25 15.20
C ARG A 144 12.01 3.71 15.02
N GLU A 145 10.89 4.14 15.61
CA GLU A 145 10.44 5.54 15.62
C GLU A 145 10.34 6.19 14.21
N ALA A 146 10.00 5.38 13.18
CA ALA A 146 9.97 5.84 11.80
C ALA A 146 8.55 6.12 11.26
N TRP A 147 7.53 6.01 12.11
CA TRP A 147 6.14 6.26 11.73
C TRP A 147 5.54 7.35 12.60
N PRO A 148 5.58 8.62 12.15
CA PRO A 148 4.89 9.70 12.86
C PRO A 148 3.38 9.50 12.76
N ALA A 149 2.66 9.87 13.81
CA ALA A 149 1.21 9.80 13.88
C ALA A 149 0.63 11.09 14.45
N ASP A 150 -0.69 11.26 14.30
CA ASP A 150 -1.39 12.41 14.83
C ASP A 150 -1.15 12.58 16.34
N GLY A 151 -1.16 13.83 16.80
CA GLY A 151 -0.91 14.15 18.20
C GLY A 151 0.56 14.08 18.64
N GLY A 152 1.49 13.90 17.69
CA GLY A 152 2.94 13.87 17.96
C GLY A 152 3.44 12.51 18.47
N ALA A 153 2.60 11.47 18.44
CA ALA A 153 3.04 10.11 18.72
C ALA A 153 3.93 9.57 17.58
N VAL A 154 4.91 8.72 17.95
CA VAL A 154 5.81 8.09 17.00
C VAL A 154 5.82 6.58 17.25
N PHE A 155 5.71 5.81 16.18
CA PHE A 155 5.70 4.35 16.22
C PHE A 155 6.82 3.79 15.33
N GLY A 156 7.10 2.50 15.46
CA GLY A 156 7.95 1.79 14.51
C GLY A 156 7.22 1.57 13.17
N SER A 157 8.00 1.51 12.09
CA SER A 157 7.55 1.10 10.76
C SER A 157 8.09 -0.29 10.45
N VAL A 158 7.24 -1.16 9.90
CA VAL A 158 7.63 -2.51 9.46
C VAL A 158 7.47 -2.62 7.96
N ALA A 159 8.58 -2.93 7.27
CA ALA A 159 8.61 -3.10 5.82
C ALA A 159 8.41 -4.57 5.43
N TYR A 160 7.61 -4.76 4.39
CA TYR A 160 7.30 -6.07 3.80
C TYR A 160 7.47 -5.98 2.29
N ALA A 161 8.05 -7.02 1.70
CA ALA A 161 8.14 -7.10 0.24
C ALA A 161 7.87 -8.50 -0.29
N ILE A 162 7.50 -8.55 -1.56
CA ILE A 162 7.43 -9.77 -2.36
C ILE A 162 8.30 -9.59 -3.60
N LEU A 163 9.07 -10.61 -3.94
CA LEU A 163 9.91 -10.62 -5.13
C LEU A 163 9.11 -11.14 -6.33
N ARG A 164 9.39 -10.62 -7.53
CA ARG A 164 8.78 -11.15 -8.76
C ARG A 164 8.97 -12.65 -8.91
N ARG A 165 10.18 -13.17 -8.64
CA ARG A 165 10.47 -14.61 -8.73
C ARG A 165 9.61 -15.44 -7.78
N ASP A 166 9.32 -14.92 -6.58
CA ASP A 166 8.48 -15.60 -5.58
C ASP A 166 7.02 -15.61 -6.01
N TRP A 167 6.53 -14.48 -6.53
CA TRP A 167 5.20 -14.40 -7.13
C TRP A 167 5.02 -15.37 -8.31
N GLN A 168 6.01 -15.48 -9.21
CA GLN A 168 5.98 -16.37 -10.37
C GLN A 168 6.02 -17.84 -9.99
N SER A 169 6.85 -18.20 -9.02
CA SER A 169 7.04 -19.60 -8.59
C SER A 169 6.00 -20.08 -7.59
N GLY A 170 5.30 -19.15 -6.91
CA GLY A 170 4.44 -19.45 -5.75
C GLY A 170 5.20 -19.88 -4.51
N THR A 171 6.52 -19.69 -4.48
CA THR A 171 7.39 -19.97 -3.31
C THR A 171 7.80 -18.66 -2.66
N THR A 172 8.21 -18.72 -1.38
CA THR A 172 8.67 -17.55 -0.63
C THR A 172 10.14 -17.70 -0.30
N THR A 173 10.96 -16.78 -0.80
CA THR A 173 12.37 -16.69 -0.39
C THR A 173 12.42 -16.03 0.99
N LEU A 174 12.82 -16.79 2.00
CA LEU A 174 12.97 -16.27 3.37
C LEU A 174 14.32 -15.56 3.51
N LEU A 175 14.33 -14.53 4.37
CA LEU A 175 15.57 -13.89 4.80
C LEU A 175 16.20 -14.75 5.90
N ASP A 176 17.51 -14.95 5.78
CA ASP A 176 18.33 -15.48 6.83
C ASP A 176 18.92 -14.29 7.62
N TRP A 177 18.49 -14.13 8.86
CA TRP A 177 18.95 -13.07 9.75
C TRP A 177 20.13 -13.48 10.62
N ASP A 178 20.60 -14.73 10.49
CA ASP A 178 21.66 -15.30 11.32
C ASP A 178 23.08 -14.93 10.83
N ASP A 179 23.25 -13.80 10.16
CA ASP A 179 24.56 -13.30 9.68
C ASP A 179 25.55 -12.94 10.81
N PHE A 180 25.12 -13.00 12.05
CA PHE A 180 25.93 -12.76 13.24
C PHE A 180 25.92 -13.96 14.20
N PRO A 181 26.67 -15.04 13.91
CA PRO A 181 26.82 -16.10 14.88
C PRO A 181 27.58 -15.57 16.09
N GLY A 182 26.91 -15.38 17.22
CA GLY A 182 27.60 -15.24 18.50
C GLY A 182 27.56 -13.89 19.20
N VAL A 183 26.42 -13.23 19.26
CA VAL A 183 26.10 -12.30 20.36
C VAL A 183 25.10 -12.99 21.28
N GLY A 184 25.61 -13.95 22.05
CA GLY A 184 24.97 -14.57 23.19
C GLY A 184 25.41 -13.87 24.46
#